data_1b5e05b9b11334944b0b03c4e7048268
#
_entry.id   1b5e05b9b11334944b0b03c4e7048268
#
_cell.length_a   1.000
_cell.length_b   1.000
_cell.length_c   1.000
_cell.angle_alpha   90.00
_cell.angle_beta   90.00
_cell.angle_gamma   90.00
#
_symmetry.space_group_name_H-M   'P 1'
#
loop_
_entity.id
_entity.type
_entity.pdbx_description
1 polymer ?
#
loop_
_entity_poly.entity_id
_entity_poly.type
_entity_poly.pdbx_seq_one_letter_code
_entity_poly.pdbx_strand_id
1 'polypeptide(L)'
;MDDAGIEKEKFEYLFLDIEWNQAPGTTGLDGREAIQIGVVAADEKLQKIKTFSKAIRLSNPDLFNEETEIISHNPVENVMQGKDENVVLSSFAQTFPKYRYLVVWTRDTYELFVRDMRKCGVLIKKHRAVILQEILGVIAETGNSQIGFEHALICAGIEYVPNYLHYSKHDANYLYQLF
;
A
#
# COMPACT_ATOMS: atom_id res chain seq x y z
N MET A 1 -7.26 20.26 37.00
CA MET A 1 -6.45 20.57 35.77
C MET A 1 -6.95 19.58 34.76
N ASP A 2 -7.84 20.08 33.90
CA ASP A 2 -8.60 19.25 32.97
C ASP A 2 -7.67 18.75 31.88
N ASP A 3 -7.54 17.43 31.83
CA ASP A 3 -6.92 16.71 30.74
C ASP A 3 -7.86 16.86 29.54
N ALA A 4 -7.63 17.90 28.72
CA ALA A 4 -8.38 18.13 27.50
C ALA A 4 -8.12 16.91 26.62
N GLY A 5 -9.09 15.98 26.62
CA GLY A 5 -9.04 14.75 25.88
C GLY A 5 -8.79 15.03 24.40
N ILE A 6 -7.56 14.86 24.00
CA ILE A 6 -7.24 14.70 22.57
C ILE A 6 -7.95 13.42 22.15
N GLU A 7 -9.11 13.58 21.52
CA GLU A 7 -9.84 12.47 20.93
C GLU A 7 -8.88 11.78 19.96
N LYS A 8 -8.36 10.60 20.34
CA LYS A 8 -7.43 9.85 19.51
C LYS A 8 -8.16 9.50 18.23
N GLU A 9 -7.63 9.97 17.10
CA GLU A 9 -8.13 9.63 15.78
C GLU A 9 -8.42 8.12 15.72
N LYS A 10 -9.68 7.77 15.44
CA LYS A 10 -10.14 6.39 15.41
C LYS A 10 -10.16 5.93 13.95
N PHE A 11 -9.15 5.19 13.57
CA PHE A 11 -9.08 4.59 12.25
C PHE A 11 -9.83 3.26 12.24
N GLU A 12 -10.84 3.12 11.38
CA GLU A 12 -11.52 1.85 11.15
C GLU A 12 -10.89 1.11 9.97
N TYR A 13 -10.60 1.82 8.88
CA TYR A 13 -10.03 1.29 7.64
C TYR A 13 -8.69 1.94 7.32
N LEU A 14 -7.74 1.14 6.86
CA LEU A 14 -6.54 1.59 6.16
C LEU A 14 -6.55 0.98 4.77
N PHE A 15 -6.51 1.81 3.76
CA PHE A 15 -6.35 1.45 2.35
C PHE A 15 -4.88 1.62 2.02
N LEU A 16 -4.19 0.50 1.82
CA LEU A 16 -2.74 0.47 1.69
C LEU A 16 -2.33 -0.04 0.33
N ASP A 17 -1.41 0.67 -0.28
CA ASP A 17 -0.70 0.23 -1.47
C ASP A 17 0.82 0.35 -1.28
N ILE A 18 1.58 -0.54 -1.94
CA ILE A 18 3.04 -0.60 -1.91
C ILE A 18 3.55 -0.81 -3.32
N GLU A 19 4.44 0.06 -3.77
CA GLU A 19 5.27 -0.20 -4.93
C GLU A 19 6.55 -0.91 -4.50
N TRP A 20 7.01 -1.86 -5.32
CA TRP A 20 8.23 -2.63 -5.03
C TRP A 20 9.13 -2.77 -6.24
N ASN A 21 10.40 -2.94 -5.94
CA ASN A 21 11.38 -3.41 -6.91
C ASN A 21 11.43 -4.94 -6.87
N GLN A 22 11.35 -5.57 -8.03
CA GLN A 22 11.63 -7.01 -8.18
C GLN A 22 13.07 -7.16 -8.62
N ALA A 23 13.94 -7.67 -7.75
CA ALA A 23 15.35 -7.83 -8.08
C ALA A 23 15.54 -8.69 -9.35
N PRO A 24 16.44 -8.32 -10.27
CA PRO A 24 16.65 -9.04 -11.53
C PRO A 24 16.93 -10.53 -11.31
N GLY A 25 16.31 -11.38 -12.12
CA GLY A 25 16.47 -12.84 -12.05
C GLY A 25 15.79 -13.52 -10.86
N THR A 26 15.01 -12.79 -10.07
CA THR A 26 14.24 -13.34 -8.95
C THR A 26 12.75 -13.41 -9.26
N THR A 27 12.04 -14.25 -8.52
CA THR A 27 10.58 -14.38 -8.60
C THR A 27 9.99 -14.44 -7.19
N GLY A 28 8.71 -14.06 -7.06
CA GLY A 28 8.01 -14.13 -5.78
C GLY A 28 8.47 -13.08 -4.76
N LEU A 29 7.99 -13.22 -3.54
CA LEU A 29 8.16 -12.23 -2.47
C LEU A 29 9.62 -12.01 -2.05
N ASP A 30 10.45 -13.04 -2.04
CA ASP A 30 11.83 -12.94 -1.57
C ASP A 30 12.70 -12.02 -2.44
N GLY A 31 12.33 -11.88 -3.72
CA GLY A 31 12.99 -10.95 -4.64
C GLY A 31 12.42 -9.53 -4.63
N ARG A 32 11.40 -9.26 -3.81
CA ARG A 32 10.74 -7.96 -3.75
C ARG A 32 11.25 -7.12 -2.60
N GLU A 33 11.47 -5.85 -2.88
CA GLU A 33 11.82 -4.84 -1.88
C GLU A 33 10.93 -3.62 -2.07
N ALA A 34 10.23 -3.20 -1.02
CA ALA A 34 9.34 -2.04 -1.08
C ALA A 34 10.12 -0.75 -1.35
N ILE A 35 9.62 0.08 -2.28
CA ILE A 35 10.20 1.38 -2.64
C ILE A 35 9.27 2.56 -2.36
N GLN A 36 7.97 2.31 -2.24
CA GLN A 36 6.99 3.31 -1.82
C GLN A 36 5.87 2.65 -1.02
N ILE A 37 5.33 3.37 -0.07
CA ILE A 37 4.11 3.01 0.65
C ILE A 37 3.14 4.18 0.63
N GLY A 38 1.87 3.91 0.31
CA GLY A 38 0.77 4.85 0.34
C GLY A 38 -0.38 4.32 1.19
N VAL A 39 -0.99 5.20 1.99
CA VAL A 39 -2.13 4.85 2.84
C VAL A 39 -3.16 5.97 2.84
N VAL A 40 -4.42 5.58 2.71
CA VAL A 40 -5.57 6.40 3.06
C VAL A 40 -6.23 5.77 4.28
N ALA A 41 -6.45 6.55 5.32
CA ALA A 41 -7.15 6.11 6.53
C ALA A 41 -8.54 6.72 6.58
N ALA A 42 -9.55 5.91 6.94
CA ALA A 42 -10.93 6.32 7.07
C ALA A 42 -11.55 5.84 8.40
N ASP A 43 -12.61 6.53 8.82
CA ASP A 43 -13.44 6.16 9.96
C ASP A 43 -14.48 5.08 9.61
N GLU A 44 -15.36 4.78 10.57
CA GLU A 44 -16.44 3.79 10.41
C GLU A 44 -17.51 4.18 9.37
N LYS A 45 -17.57 5.45 8.98
CA LYS A 45 -18.48 5.99 7.96
C LYS A 45 -17.78 6.14 6.60
N LEU A 46 -16.58 5.59 6.47
CA LEU A 46 -15.72 5.75 5.29
C LEU A 46 -15.34 7.22 5.01
N GLN A 47 -15.36 8.09 6.01
CA GLN A 47 -14.85 9.44 5.85
C GLN A 47 -13.32 9.42 5.96
N LYS A 48 -12.66 9.98 4.96
CA LYS A 48 -11.20 10.07 4.92
C LYS A 48 -10.69 10.98 6.03
N ILE A 49 -9.86 10.43 6.91
CA ILE A 49 -9.29 11.15 8.07
C ILE A 49 -7.86 11.59 7.79
N LYS A 50 -7.05 10.68 7.22
CA LYS A 50 -5.60 10.89 7.12
C LYS A 50 -5.02 10.20 5.89
N THR A 51 -3.93 10.75 5.38
CA THR A 51 -3.10 10.10 4.36
C THR A 51 -1.68 9.97 4.86
N PHE A 52 -1.00 8.94 4.38
CA PHE A 52 0.41 8.70 4.63
C PHE A 52 1.05 8.26 3.32
N SER A 53 2.17 8.85 2.96
CA SER A 53 2.93 8.44 1.78
C SER A 53 4.41 8.67 2.03
N LYS A 54 5.23 7.66 1.76
CA LYS A 54 6.68 7.70 1.94
C LYS A 54 7.39 6.91 0.86
N ALA A 55 8.49 7.46 0.36
CA ALA A 55 9.48 6.72 -0.40
C ALA A 55 10.36 5.91 0.57
N ILE A 56 10.69 4.69 0.15
CA ILE A 56 11.56 3.76 0.87
C ILE A 56 12.81 3.57 0.03
N ARG A 57 13.97 3.71 0.65
CA ARG A 57 15.25 3.53 -0.03
C ARG A 57 15.53 2.05 -0.24
N LEU A 58 15.87 1.69 -1.46
CA LEU A 58 16.34 0.35 -1.81
C LEU A 58 17.66 0.04 -1.05
N SER A 59 17.79 -1.18 -0.56
CA SER A 59 18.97 -1.59 0.21
C SER A 59 20.23 -1.68 -0.65
N ASN A 60 20.08 -2.09 -1.91
CA ASN A 60 21.16 -2.19 -2.88
C ASN A 60 20.72 -1.64 -4.26
N PRO A 61 21.26 -0.49 -4.71
CA PRO A 61 20.91 0.09 -6.00
C PRO A 61 21.27 -0.79 -7.20
N ASP A 62 22.28 -1.66 -7.08
CA ASP A 62 22.69 -2.56 -8.17
C ASP A 62 21.64 -3.64 -8.47
N LEU A 63 20.68 -3.82 -7.57
CA LEU A 63 19.56 -4.75 -7.74
C LEU A 63 18.29 -4.05 -8.25
N PHE A 64 18.37 -2.77 -8.61
CA PHE A 64 17.24 -2.07 -9.19
C PHE A 64 16.91 -2.62 -10.57
N ASN A 65 15.63 -2.89 -10.83
CA ASN A 65 15.15 -3.42 -12.09
C ASN A 65 14.61 -2.29 -12.94
N GLU A 66 15.08 -2.18 -14.19
CA GLU A 66 14.60 -1.17 -15.15
C GLU A 66 13.10 -1.27 -15.41
N GLU A 67 12.50 -2.47 -15.36
CA GLU A 67 11.05 -2.64 -15.44
C GLU A 67 10.33 -1.94 -14.29
N THR A 68 10.93 -1.91 -13.09
CA THR A 68 10.39 -1.17 -11.94
C THR A 68 10.33 0.33 -12.23
N GLU A 69 11.36 0.89 -12.87
CA GLU A 69 11.36 2.30 -13.27
C GLU A 69 10.24 2.61 -14.26
N ILE A 70 10.08 1.76 -15.25
CA ILE A 70 9.06 1.93 -16.30
C ILE A 70 7.64 1.88 -15.68
N ILE A 71 7.39 0.92 -14.81
CA ILE A 71 6.07 0.70 -14.21
C ILE A 71 5.76 1.76 -13.14
N SER A 72 6.67 2.00 -12.22
CA SER A 72 6.46 2.92 -11.09
C SER A 72 6.74 4.38 -11.42
N HIS A 73 7.23 4.67 -12.63
CA HIS A 73 7.68 6.00 -13.06
C HIS A 73 8.68 6.64 -12.06
N ASN A 74 9.46 5.81 -11.38
CA ASN A 74 10.32 6.25 -10.30
C ASN A 74 11.76 5.79 -10.55
N PRO A 75 12.63 6.66 -11.09
CA PRO A 75 14.01 6.30 -11.39
C PRO A 75 14.80 6.00 -10.12
N VAL A 76 15.87 5.19 -10.26
CA VAL A 76 16.67 4.72 -9.12
C VAL A 76 17.19 5.86 -8.25
N GLU A 77 17.56 7.00 -8.83
CA GLU A 77 18.05 8.17 -8.10
C GLU A 77 17.00 8.70 -7.11
N ASN A 78 15.71 8.68 -7.50
CA ASN A 78 14.61 9.09 -6.64
C ASN A 78 14.35 8.05 -5.53
N VAL A 79 14.39 6.77 -5.89
CA VAL A 79 14.25 5.67 -4.92
C VAL A 79 15.33 5.78 -3.85
N MET A 80 16.58 6.06 -4.25
CA MET A 80 17.71 6.19 -3.32
C MET A 80 17.62 7.41 -2.40
N GLN A 81 16.78 8.41 -2.69
CA GLN A 81 16.48 9.52 -1.78
C GLN A 81 15.44 9.16 -0.70
N GLY A 82 14.81 7.99 -0.81
CA GLY A 82 13.88 7.49 0.19
C GLY A 82 14.52 7.30 1.57
N LYS A 83 13.69 7.06 2.57
CA LYS A 83 14.14 6.74 3.93
C LYS A 83 14.34 5.24 4.09
N ASP A 84 15.13 4.86 5.09
CA ASP A 84 15.27 3.45 5.46
C ASP A 84 13.90 2.83 5.76
N GLU A 85 13.72 1.60 5.31
CA GLU A 85 12.46 0.84 5.46
C GLU A 85 12.00 0.80 6.91
N ASN A 86 12.90 0.50 7.86
CA ASN A 86 12.57 0.47 9.29
C ASN A 86 12.05 1.83 9.80
N VAL A 87 12.62 2.94 9.35
CA VAL A 87 12.17 4.29 9.72
C VAL A 87 10.77 4.55 9.19
N VAL A 88 10.50 4.16 7.94
CA VAL A 88 9.19 4.34 7.32
C VAL A 88 8.12 3.49 8.00
N LEU A 89 8.39 2.19 8.21
CA LEU A 89 7.43 1.27 8.83
C LEU A 89 7.20 1.57 10.31
N SER A 90 8.22 2.03 11.04
CA SER A 90 8.05 2.54 12.41
C SER A 90 7.17 3.80 12.44
N SER A 91 7.38 4.72 11.50
CA SER A 91 6.52 5.91 11.35
C SER A 91 5.08 5.55 11.00
N PHE A 92 4.87 4.55 10.13
CA PHE A 92 3.54 3.99 9.84
C PHE A 92 2.87 3.48 11.12
N ALA A 93 3.55 2.64 11.91
CA ALA A 93 2.99 2.07 13.13
C ALA A 93 2.67 3.12 14.21
N GLN A 94 3.45 4.21 14.27
CA GLN A 94 3.19 5.36 15.15
C GLN A 94 2.00 6.17 14.66
N THR A 95 1.88 6.37 13.34
CA THR A 95 0.78 7.13 12.73
C THR A 95 -0.56 6.39 12.87
N PHE A 96 -0.54 5.06 12.72
CA PHE A 96 -1.73 4.20 12.76
C PHE A 96 -1.63 3.17 13.90
N PRO A 97 -1.70 3.60 15.15
CA PRO A 97 -1.48 2.72 16.32
C PRO A 97 -2.58 1.67 16.49
N LYS A 98 -3.76 1.89 15.88
CA LYS A 98 -4.90 0.97 15.92
C LYS A 98 -5.81 1.19 14.73
N TYR A 99 -6.18 0.12 14.06
CA TYR A 99 -7.15 0.06 12.97
C TYR A 99 -7.79 -1.32 12.95
N ARG A 100 -8.95 -1.46 12.32
CA ARG A 100 -9.69 -2.73 12.32
C ARG A 100 -9.53 -3.48 11.02
N TYR A 101 -9.52 -2.78 9.88
CA TYR A 101 -9.40 -3.36 8.56
C TYR A 101 -8.17 -2.81 7.84
N LEU A 102 -7.41 -3.70 7.21
CA LEU A 102 -6.36 -3.35 6.27
C LEU A 102 -6.82 -3.82 4.89
N VAL A 103 -7.16 -2.86 4.04
CA VAL A 103 -7.63 -3.09 2.68
C VAL A 103 -6.45 -2.93 1.73
N VAL A 104 -6.22 -3.92 0.90
CA VAL A 104 -5.19 -3.93 -0.15
C VAL A 104 -5.80 -4.42 -1.47
N TRP A 105 -5.16 -4.09 -2.58
CA TRP A 105 -5.60 -4.61 -3.87
C TRP A 105 -5.30 -6.10 -3.99
N THR A 106 -4.04 -6.51 -3.89
CA THR A 106 -3.61 -7.91 -4.06
C THR A 106 -3.16 -8.55 -2.75
N ARG A 107 -3.17 -9.87 -2.73
CA ARG A 107 -2.59 -10.66 -1.64
C ARG A 107 -1.10 -10.42 -1.51
N ASP A 108 -0.39 -10.26 -2.62
CA ASP A 108 1.05 -10.01 -2.66
C ASP A 108 1.41 -8.72 -1.91
N THR A 109 0.63 -7.63 -2.11
CA THR A 109 0.81 -6.38 -1.36
C THR A 109 0.67 -6.59 0.15
N TYR A 110 -0.32 -7.37 0.57
CA TYR A 110 -0.52 -7.70 1.99
C TYR A 110 0.63 -8.53 2.57
N GLU A 111 1.07 -9.56 1.85
CA GLU A 111 2.15 -10.44 2.31
C GLU A 111 3.49 -9.72 2.36
N LEU A 112 3.78 -8.85 1.37
CA LEU A 112 4.95 -7.98 1.36
C LEU A 112 4.96 -7.06 2.60
N PHE A 113 3.85 -6.37 2.86
CA PHE A 113 3.70 -5.52 4.04
C PHE A 113 3.96 -6.28 5.34
N VAL A 114 3.33 -7.45 5.51
CA VAL A 114 3.49 -8.26 6.72
C VAL A 114 4.92 -8.78 6.91
N ARG A 115 5.56 -9.22 5.81
CA ARG A 115 6.96 -9.66 5.83
C ARG A 115 7.88 -8.52 6.26
N ASP A 116 7.73 -7.33 5.67
CA ASP A 116 8.62 -6.20 5.90
C ASP A 116 8.45 -5.60 7.30
N MET A 117 7.21 -5.51 7.79
CA MET A 117 6.94 -5.15 9.18
C MET A 117 7.66 -6.09 10.16
N ARG A 118 7.61 -7.42 9.93
CA ARG A 118 8.29 -8.43 10.75
C ARG A 118 9.81 -8.33 10.66
N LYS A 119 10.33 -8.19 9.44
CA LYS A 119 11.77 -8.02 9.16
C LYS A 119 12.34 -6.81 9.91
N CYS A 120 11.59 -5.72 9.95
CA CYS A 120 11.96 -4.50 10.67
C CYS A 120 11.68 -4.55 12.18
N GLY A 121 11.13 -5.64 12.71
CA GLY A 121 10.77 -5.76 14.13
C GLY A 121 9.62 -4.84 14.56
N VAL A 122 8.84 -4.34 13.59
CA VAL A 122 7.71 -3.46 13.86
C VAL A 122 6.46 -4.29 14.17
N LEU A 123 5.82 -4.01 15.30
CA LEU A 123 4.65 -4.77 15.74
C LEU A 123 3.44 -4.52 14.84
N ILE A 124 2.99 -5.56 14.18
CA ILE A 124 1.73 -5.54 13.41
C ILE A 124 0.56 -5.63 14.39
N LYS A 125 -0.32 -4.64 14.37
CA LYS A 125 -1.54 -4.65 15.18
C LYS A 125 -2.54 -5.67 14.65
N LYS A 126 -3.34 -6.26 15.54
CA LYS A 126 -4.41 -7.18 15.14
C LYS A 126 -5.41 -6.45 14.25
N HIS A 127 -5.64 -6.94 13.07
CA HIS A 127 -6.56 -6.41 12.06
C HIS A 127 -7.17 -7.54 11.23
N ARG A 128 -8.15 -7.20 10.40
CA ARG A 128 -8.68 -8.07 9.35
C ARG A 128 -8.17 -7.58 8.00
N ALA A 129 -7.52 -8.46 7.26
CA ALA A 129 -7.13 -8.16 5.89
C ALA A 129 -8.34 -8.29 4.95
N VAL A 130 -8.44 -7.34 4.01
CA VAL A 130 -9.42 -7.35 2.92
C VAL A 130 -8.64 -7.27 1.61
N ILE A 131 -8.69 -8.34 0.82
CA ILE A 131 -8.06 -8.38 -0.50
C ILE A 131 -9.14 -8.03 -1.52
N LEU A 132 -9.13 -6.79 -2.00
CA LEU A 132 -10.26 -6.27 -2.78
C LEU A 132 -10.36 -6.92 -4.16
N GLN A 133 -9.25 -7.25 -4.79
CA GLN A 133 -9.20 -7.97 -6.07
C GLN A 133 -9.98 -9.30 -6.01
N GLU A 134 -9.81 -10.07 -4.92
CA GLU A 134 -10.49 -11.35 -4.75
C GLU A 134 -12.02 -11.16 -4.62
N ILE A 135 -12.45 -10.15 -3.87
CA ILE A 135 -13.87 -9.84 -3.68
C ILE A 135 -14.51 -9.38 -4.99
N LEU A 136 -13.86 -8.43 -5.68
CA LEU A 136 -14.38 -7.91 -6.95
C LEU A 136 -14.35 -8.98 -8.06
N GLY A 137 -13.36 -9.87 -8.06
CA GLY A 137 -13.30 -11.00 -8.97
C GLY A 137 -14.50 -11.94 -8.83
N VAL A 138 -14.93 -12.19 -7.60
CA VAL A 138 -16.16 -12.97 -7.33
C VAL A 138 -17.42 -12.23 -7.81
N ILE A 139 -17.54 -10.93 -7.53
CA ILE A 139 -18.69 -10.11 -7.91
C ILE A 139 -18.80 -9.97 -9.44
N ALA A 140 -17.67 -9.77 -10.11
CA ALA A 140 -17.61 -9.61 -11.56
C ALA A 140 -17.70 -10.94 -12.33
N GLU A 141 -17.81 -12.08 -11.63
CA GLU A 141 -17.86 -13.42 -12.22
C GLU A 141 -16.71 -13.70 -13.21
N THR A 142 -15.54 -13.17 -12.91
CA THR A 142 -14.35 -13.32 -13.78
C THR A 142 -13.80 -14.75 -13.81
N GLY A 143 -14.43 -15.68 -13.11
CA GLY A 143 -14.03 -17.06 -13.00
C GLY A 143 -12.70 -17.17 -12.23
N ASN A 144 -11.70 -17.84 -12.86
CA ASN A 144 -10.35 -17.96 -12.30
C ASN A 144 -9.43 -16.79 -12.67
N SER A 145 -9.91 -15.82 -13.46
CA SER A 145 -9.13 -14.68 -13.91
C SER A 145 -9.16 -13.58 -12.86
N GLN A 146 -8.00 -13.04 -12.51
CA GLN A 146 -7.91 -11.87 -11.65
C GLN A 146 -8.32 -10.61 -12.42
N ILE A 147 -9.19 -9.80 -11.83
CA ILE A 147 -9.48 -8.47 -12.38
C ILE A 147 -8.27 -7.55 -12.17
N GLY A 148 -7.84 -6.84 -13.21
CA GLY A 148 -6.80 -5.83 -13.11
C GLY A 148 -7.29 -4.58 -12.38
N PHE A 149 -6.40 -3.85 -11.70
CA PHE A 149 -6.76 -2.66 -10.92
C PHE A 149 -7.40 -1.57 -11.80
N GLU A 150 -6.75 -1.22 -12.90
CA GLU A 150 -7.27 -0.25 -13.88
C GLU A 150 -8.64 -0.67 -14.42
N HIS A 151 -8.81 -1.95 -14.76
CA HIS A 151 -10.09 -2.46 -15.24
C HIS A 151 -11.21 -2.33 -14.19
N ALA A 152 -10.88 -2.57 -12.92
CA ALA A 152 -11.83 -2.37 -11.82
C ALA A 152 -12.26 -0.91 -11.67
N LEU A 153 -11.32 0.05 -11.81
CA LEU A 153 -11.64 1.48 -11.81
C LEU A 153 -12.62 1.85 -12.95
N ILE A 154 -12.33 1.36 -14.15
CA ILE A 154 -13.20 1.57 -15.33
C ILE A 154 -14.60 1.01 -15.07
N CYS A 155 -14.70 -0.23 -14.60
CA CYS A 155 -16.01 -0.87 -14.33
C CYS A 155 -16.80 -0.14 -13.23
N ALA A 156 -16.11 0.44 -12.24
CA ALA A 156 -16.73 1.23 -11.18
C ALA A 156 -17.06 2.67 -11.60
N GLY A 157 -16.69 3.11 -12.81
CA GLY A 157 -16.89 4.48 -13.29
C GLY A 157 -16.03 5.50 -12.53
N ILE A 158 -14.90 5.07 -11.96
CA ILE A 158 -13.97 5.95 -11.25
C ILE A 158 -13.02 6.58 -12.26
N GLU A 159 -13.05 7.92 -12.30
CA GLU A 159 -12.10 8.68 -13.11
C GLU A 159 -10.69 8.56 -12.51
N TYR A 160 -9.70 8.21 -13.33
CA TYR A 160 -8.31 8.10 -12.93
C TYR A 160 -7.40 8.72 -13.98
N VAL A 161 -6.20 9.07 -13.56
CA VAL A 161 -5.16 9.59 -14.46
C VAL A 161 -4.17 8.44 -14.71
N PRO A 162 -4.01 7.93 -15.95
CA PRO A 162 -3.14 6.78 -16.23
C PRO A 162 -1.71 6.96 -15.69
N ASN A 163 -1.15 8.14 -15.85
CA ASN A 163 0.21 8.45 -15.35
C ASN A 163 0.31 8.52 -13.81
N TYR A 164 -0.79 8.40 -13.07
CA TYR A 164 -0.79 8.35 -11.61
C TYR A 164 -0.94 6.91 -11.08
N LEU A 165 -1.25 5.95 -11.92
CA LEU A 165 -1.18 4.54 -11.57
C LEU A 165 0.28 4.16 -11.28
N HIS A 166 0.46 3.20 -10.38
CA HIS A 166 1.77 2.78 -9.86
C HIS A 166 2.52 3.84 -9.05
N TYR A 167 1.76 4.79 -8.49
CA TYR A 167 2.20 5.62 -7.38
C TYR A 167 1.38 5.25 -6.15
N SER A 168 1.98 4.63 -5.17
CA SER A 168 1.29 4.08 -3.99
C SER A 168 0.33 5.05 -3.29
N LYS A 169 0.64 6.36 -3.33
CA LYS A 169 -0.25 7.42 -2.81
C LYS A 169 -1.56 7.51 -3.58
N HIS A 170 -1.50 7.42 -4.90
CA HIS A 170 -2.67 7.53 -5.77
C HIS A 170 -3.44 6.23 -5.78
N ASP A 171 -2.74 5.10 -5.83
CA ASP A 171 -3.35 3.77 -5.84
C ASP A 171 -4.06 3.48 -4.51
N ALA A 172 -3.50 3.87 -3.38
CA ALA A 172 -4.21 3.83 -2.09
C ALA A 172 -5.49 4.70 -2.08
N ASN A 173 -5.50 5.84 -2.80
CA ASN A 173 -6.69 6.68 -2.91
C ASN A 173 -7.72 6.09 -3.89
N TYR A 174 -7.29 5.48 -4.99
CA TYR A 174 -8.19 4.76 -5.89
C TYR A 174 -8.77 3.50 -5.22
N LEU A 175 -7.97 2.79 -4.44
CA LEU A 175 -8.42 1.66 -3.64
C LEU A 175 -9.51 2.06 -2.63
N TYR A 176 -9.34 3.23 -1.98
CA TYR A 176 -10.37 3.80 -1.12
C TYR A 176 -11.66 4.13 -1.87
N GLN A 177 -11.59 4.61 -3.11
CA GLN A 177 -12.77 4.91 -3.92
C GLN A 177 -13.49 3.65 -4.43
N LEU A 178 -12.74 2.56 -4.67
CA LEU A 178 -13.28 1.28 -5.09
C LEU A 178 -14.03 0.54 -3.99
N PHE A 179 -13.67 0.77 -2.74
CA PHE A 179 -14.26 0.11 -1.56
C PHE A 179 -15.57 0.75 -1.16
#